data_3895e2aad2b27c04210fc25e7771fcc9
#
_entry.id   3895e2aad2b27c04210fc25e7771fcc9
#
_cell.length_a   1.000
_cell.length_b   1.000
_cell.length_c   1.000
_cell.angle_alpha   90.00
_cell.angle_beta   90.00
_cell.angle_gamma   90.00
#
_symmetry.space_group_name_H-M   'P 1'
#
loop_
_entity.id
_entity.type
_entity.pdbx_description
1 polymer ?
#
loop_
_entity_poly.entity_id
_entity_poly.type
_entity_poly.pdbx_seq_one_letter_code
_entity_poly.pdbx_strand_id
1 'polypeptide(L)'
;MNAPLVFAGYGITAPEYHYDDYKGLDATGRIVIVLRHEPQENDDKSVFEGRQLTPHAELASKATSAKNHGAVAMIVVNDLGNHPGDPDELLRLNGISGSQEMSITIIQVKPAIIDEWLKPSGHTPDDLRQQIDKDLSNHSFALDPAAHVAMTVDIERIHRPVANVVGLLPGIDPALADQYIIVGAHYDHLGLGQQHSLAPREVGQVHHGADDNASGTSGVLELADAFSHFPRRPRHSIIFVCFAGEELGPLWSAYFANHPPFPIKQTVAMINMDMIGRVSKNKLYVSGTGTSPGLQKLVQDANHVLNFDISFSSSGYGASDHTSFTVKEIPVLFFFSGLHSDYHKPSDTSDKIDAVDGARVVELVANVVQGLDALKEKPQYVKVAEPAHSGTGGGGGYGPYFGSIPDFAEVEHGVKFSDVRDGSPAAKAGLKAGDILIEFDEKKVDNLYDFTYILRAHKPGDKVTVTVLRGTEKITREVTLEVRK
;
A
#
# COMPACT_ATOMS: atom_id res chain seq x y z
N MET A 1 -9.79 27.03 -13.68
CA MET A 1 -10.99 26.48 -14.35
C MET A 1 -12.21 27.33 -14.02
N ASN A 2 -13.25 27.28 -14.83
CA ASN A 2 -14.54 27.94 -14.57
C ASN A 2 -15.63 27.01 -15.15
N ALA A 3 -16.49 26.47 -14.28
CA ALA A 3 -17.47 25.47 -14.71
C ALA A 3 -18.76 25.54 -13.86
N PRO A 4 -19.90 25.06 -14.42
CA PRO A 4 -21.16 24.98 -13.71
C PRO A 4 -21.12 23.88 -12.64
N LEU A 5 -22.04 23.96 -11.70
CA LEU A 5 -22.12 23.10 -10.53
C LEU A 5 -23.20 22.02 -10.66
N VAL A 6 -22.93 20.85 -10.10
CA VAL A 6 -23.93 19.81 -9.83
C VAL A 6 -23.74 19.29 -8.40
N PHE A 7 -24.82 18.94 -7.74
CA PHE A 7 -24.78 18.19 -6.49
C PHE A 7 -24.91 16.70 -6.81
N ALA A 8 -24.01 15.89 -6.30
CA ALA A 8 -23.91 14.47 -6.58
C ALA A 8 -23.90 13.64 -5.26
N GLY A 9 -24.85 13.92 -4.36
CA GLY A 9 -25.02 13.15 -3.13
C GLY A 9 -23.70 13.00 -2.35
N TYR A 10 -23.33 11.76 -2.07
CA TYR A 10 -22.02 11.40 -1.50
C TYR A 10 -20.94 11.16 -2.56
N GLY A 11 -21.26 11.29 -3.86
CA GLY A 11 -20.32 11.06 -4.96
C GLY A 11 -19.96 9.60 -5.17
N ILE A 12 -20.85 8.69 -4.85
CA ILE A 12 -20.63 7.25 -4.83
C ILE A 12 -21.35 6.57 -5.99
N THR A 13 -20.66 5.65 -6.66
CA THR A 13 -21.23 4.64 -7.56
C THR A 13 -20.86 3.27 -7.00
N ALA A 14 -21.85 2.58 -6.39
CA ALA A 14 -21.71 1.28 -5.73
C ALA A 14 -22.81 0.32 -6.25
N PRO A 15 -22.62 -0.26 -7.44
CA PRO A 15 -23.64 -1.14 -8.05
C PRO A 15 -23.91 -2.39 -7.20
N GLU A 16 -22.96 -2.85 -6.40
CA GLU A 16 -23.13 -3.96 -5.45
C GLU A 16 -24.13 -3.65 -4.33
N TYR A 17 -24.32 -2.38 -4.00
CA TYR A 17 -25.29 -1.88 -3.03
C TYR A 17 -26.54 -1.29 -3.69
N HIS A 18 -26.64 -1.37 -5.03
CA HIS A 18 -27.69 -0.76 -5.85
C HIS A 18 -27.78 0.77 -5.66
N TYR A 19 -26.66 1.41 -5.37
CA TYR A 19 -26.53 2.83 -5.09
C TYR A 19 -25.68 3.53 -6.16
N ASP A 20 -26.19 4.66 -6.67
CA ASP A 20 -25.47 5.45 -7.69
C ASP A 20 -25.95 6.90 -7.69
N ASP A 21 -25.13 7.79 -7.12
CA ASP A 21 -25.37 9.23 -7.08
C ASP A 21 -25.31 9.89 -8.46
N TYR A 22 -24.64 9.27 -9.42
CA TYR A 22 -24.51 9.82 -10.78
C TYR A 22 -25.58 9.35 -11.74
N LYS A 23 -26.49 8.46 -11.30
CA LYS A 23 -27.55 7.94 -12.17
C LYS A 23 -28.46 9.06 -12.69
N GLY A 24 -28.41 9.31 -13.99
CA GLY A 24 -29.19 10.36 -14.65
C GLY A 24 -28.64 11.79 -14.47
N LEU A 25 -27.51 11.95 -13.81
CA LEU A 25 -26.80 13.23 -13.67
C LEU A 25 -25.75 13.36 -14.77
N ASP A 26 -25.77 14.46 -15.52
CA ASP A 26 -24.66 14.82 -16.42
C ASP A 26 -23.62 15.64 -15.63
N ALA A 27 -22.51 15.02 -15.27
CA ALA A 27 -21.37 15.67 -14.61
C ALA A 27 -20.28 16.12 -15.58
N THR A 28 -20.43 15.86 -16.89
CA THR A 28 -19.41 16.15 -17.91
C THR A 28 -19.07 17.64 -17.98
N GLY A 29 -17.81 17.97 -17.78
CA GLY A 29 -17.32 19.35 -17.80
C GLY A 29 -17.79 20.20 -16.63
N ARG A 30 -18.35 19.61 -15.57
CA ARG A 30 -18.93 20.29 -14.42
C ARG A 30 -18.09 20.05 -13.17
N ILE A 31 -18.30 20.88 -12.16
CA ILE A 31 -17.76 20.71 -10.82
C ILE A 31 -18.82 20.00 -9.98
N VAL A 32 -18.48 18.84 -9.41
CA VAL A 32 -19.40 18.09 -8.54
C VAL A 32 -19.22 18.51 -7.09
N ILE A 33 -20.33 18.72 -6.39
CA ILE A 33 -20.39 18.93 -4.95
C ILE A 33 -20.80 17.61 -4.31
N VAL A 34 -20.01 17.11 -3.35
CA VAL A 34 -20.25 15.82 -2.69
C VAL A 34 -20.14 15.95 -1.17
N LEU A 35 -20.97 15.19 -0.45
CA LEU A 35 -20.89 15.04 1.00
C LEU A 35 -19.67 14.14 1.35
N ARG A 36 -19.05 14.42 2.48
CA ARG A 36 -18.00 13.60 3.05
C ARG A 36 -18.58 12.28 3.56
N HIS A 37 -17.75 11.25 3.75
CA HIS A 37 -18.10 9.91 4.20
C HIS A 37 -19.08 9.19 3.25
N GLU A 38 -20.08 8.48 3.78
CA GLU A 38 -21.01 7.66 3.01
C GLU A 38 -22.40 7.63 3.66
N PRO A 39 -23.45 7.19 2.93
CA PRO A 39 -24.81 7.16 3.49
C PRO A 39 -24.95 6.23 4.69
N GLN A 40 -25.82 6.61 5.62
CA GLN A 40 -26.22 5.78 6.76
C GLN A 40 -25.03 5.32 7.64
N GLU A 41 -23.97 6.11 7.74
CA GLU A 41 -22.75 5.75 8.48
C GLU A 41 -22.98 5.48 9.99
N ASN A 42 -24.12 5.87 10.54
CA ASN A 42 -24.50 5.60 11.93
C ASN A 42 -25.51 4.45 12.07
N ASP A 43 -25.90 3.77 10.99
CA ASP A 43 -26.81 2.62 11.00
C ASP A 43 -26.03 1.31 10.82
N ASP A 44 -25.88 0.55 11.90
CA ASP A 44 -25.21 -0.76 11.90
C ASP A 44 -25.87 -1.81 10.97
N LYS A 45 -27.04 -1.50 10.39
CA LYS A 45 -27.76 -2.37 9.43
C LYS A 45 -27.63 -1.87 7.98
N SER A 46 -26.92 -0.77 7.78
CA SER A 46 -26.71 -0.23 6.43
C SER A 46 -25.98 -1.22 5.54
N VAL A 47 -26.30 -1.19 4.25
CA VAL A 47 -25.52 -1.89 3.22
C VAL A 47 -24.10 -1.33 3.09
N PHE A 48 -23.86 -0.11 3.59
CA PHE A 48 -22.56 0.54 3.69
C PHE A 48 -21.82 0.23 5.02
N GLU A 49 -22.17 -0.86 5.71
CA GLU A 49 -21.50 -1.35 6.93
C GLU A 49 -21.56 -0.40 8.14
N GLY A 50 -22.32 0.68 8.05
CA GLY A 50 -22.60 1.60 9.15
C GLY A 50 -21.33 2.29 9.67
N ARG A 51 -21.00 2.11 10.96
CA ARG A 51 -19.86 2.79 11.59
C ARG A 51 -18.49 2.36 11.07
N GLN A 52 -18.42 1.24 10.39
CA GLN A 52 -17.22 0.78 9.72
C GLN A 52 -17.28 1.25 8.27
N LEU A 53 -16.69 2.41 8.01
CA LEU A 53 -16.72 3.01 6.68
C LEU A 53 -16.18 2.07 5.60
N THR A 54 -16.90 2.01 4.48
CA THR A 54 -16.48 1.25 3.30
C THR A 54 -15.43 2.04 2.50
N PRO A 55 -14.74 1.40 1.55
CA PRO A 55 -13.85 2.12 0.63
C PRO A 55 -14.52 3.23 -0.19
N HIS A 56 -15.86 3.25 -0.30
CA HIS A 56 -16.59 4.31 -0.99
C HIS A 56 -16.54 5.66 -0.25
N ALA A 57 -16.34 5.64 1.08
CA ALA A 57 -16.18 6.84 1.89
C ALA A 57 -14.86 7.57 1.63
N GLU A 58 -13.85 6.89 1.06
CA GLU A 58 -12.53 7.45 0.77
C GLU A 58 -12.63 8.59 -0.25
N LEU A 59 -11.96 9.72 0.02
CA LEU A 59 -11.93 10.86 -0.91
C LEU A 59 -11.36 10.47 -2.28
N ALA A 60 -10.37 9.60 -2.31
CA ALA A 60 -9.79 9.08 -3.54
C ALA A 60 -10.81 8.32 -4.38
N SER A 61 -11.64 7.48 -3.76
CA SER A 61 -12.71 6.74 -4.43
C SER A 61 -13.76 7.68 -5.03
N LYS A 62 -14.20 8.71 -4.25
CA LYS A 62 -15.15 9.73 -4.72
C LYS A 62 -14.59 10.55 -5.88
N ALA A 63 -13.32 10.95 -5.79
CA ALA A 63 -12.65 11.72 -6.83
C ALA A 63 -12.52 10.92 -8.13
N THR A 64 -12.14 9.65 -8.04
CA THR A 64 -12.09 8.75 -9.20
C THR A 64 -13.48 8.52 -9.79
N SER A 65 -14.51 8.37 -8.96
CA SER A 65 -15.90 8.29 -9.41
C SER A 65 -16.31 9.56 -10.18
N ALA A 66 -16.07 10.74 -9.61
CA ALA A 66 -16.37 12.03 -10.24
C ALA A 66 -15.68 12.17 -11.61
N LYS A 67 -14.39 11.86 -11.68
CA LYS A 67 -13.61 11.84 -12.93
C LYS A 67 -14.21 10.91 -13.96
N ASN A 68 -14.58 9.68 -13.57
CA ASN A 68 -15.14 8.68 -14.48
C ASN A 68 -16.51 9.12 -15.05
N HIS A 69 -17.22 10.00 -14.34
CA HIS A 69 -18.45 10.66 -14.82
C HIS A 69 -18.19 11.99 -15.55
N GLY A 70 -16.93 12.29 -15.87
CA GLY A 70 -16.53 13.44 -16.69
C GLY A 70 -16.45 14.77 -15.93
N ALA A 71 -16.51 14.77 -14.60
CA ALA A 71 -16.33 15.97 -13.80
C ALA A 71 -14.92 16.55 -13.97
N VAL A 72 -14.82 17.88 -13.93
CA VAL A 72 -13.52 18.59 -14.03
C VAL A 72 -12.92 18.95 -12.66
N ALA A 73 -13.74 18.96 -11.62
CA ALA A 73 -13.31 19.12 -10.23
C ALA A 73 -14.36 18.57 -9.27
N MET A 74 -13.94 18.33 -8.03
CA MET A 74 -14.78 17.90 -6.92
C MET A 74 -14.68 18.88 -5.75
N ILE A 75 -15.83 19.26 -5.20
CA ILE A 75 -15.95 20.04 -3.97
C ILE A 75 -16.51 19.14 -2.89
N VAL A 76 -15.77 18.96 -1.81
CA VAL A 76 -16.15 18.14 -0.66
C VAL A 76 -16.74 19.02 0.44
N VAL A 77 -17.82 18.59 1.04
CA VAL A 77 -18.51 19.27 2.15
C VAL A 77 -18.54 18.35 3.37
N ASN A 78 -18.24 18.90 4.55
CA ASN A 78 -18.37 18.13 5.78
C ASN A 78 -19.83 17.72 6.03
N ASP A 79 -20.03 16.49 6.43
CA ASP A 79 -21.29 15.96 6.89
C ASP A 79 -21.40 16.14 8.40
N LEU A 80 -21.83 17.33 8.83
CA LEU A 80 -21.96 17.65 10.25
C LEU A 80 -23.20 17.00 10.89
N GLY A 81 -24.18 16.63 10.09
CA GLY A 81 -25.41 16.00 10.61
C GLY A 81 -25.18 14.61 11.17
N ASN A 82 -24.26 13.85 10.59
CA ASN A 82 -23.85 12.54 11.08
C ASN A 82 -22.74 12.63 12.15
N HIS A 83 -22.12 13.77 12.31
CA HIS A 83 -21.03 14.04 13.26
C HIS A 83 -21.37 15.17 14.24
N PRO A 84 -22.44 15.04 15.07
CA PRO A 84 -22.83 16.09 15.99
C PRO A 84 -21.77 16.31 17.06
N GLY A 85 -21.23 17.53 17.09
CA GLY A 85 -20.18 17.93 18.01
C GLY A 85 -18.76 17.93 17.44
N ASP A 86 -18.56 17.45 16.22
CA ASP A 86 -17.30 17.61 15.53
C ASP A 86 -17.10 19.08 15.10
N PRO A 87 -15.89 19.61 15.20
CA PRO A 87 -15.61 20.96 14.72
C PRO A 87 -15.75 21.00 13.19
N ASP A 88 -16.36 22.05 12.65
CA ASP A 88 -16.40 22.30 11.21
C ASP A 88 -15.03 22.82 10.74
N GLU A 89 -14.04 21.94 10.75
CA GLU A 89 -12.70 22.24 10.28
C GLU A 89 -12.47 21.67 8.88
N LEU A 90 -11.71 22.40 8.09
CA LEU A 90 -11.21 21.91 6.81
C LEU A 90 -10.11 20.89 7.03
N LEU A 91 -10.06 19.87 6.19
CA LEU A 91 -9.00 18.88 6.19
C LEU A 91 -7.65 19.56 5.98
N ARG A 92 -6.68 19.19 6.77
CA ARG A 92 -5.32 19.73 6.65
C ARG A 92 -4.58 19.01 5.54
N LEU A 93 -3.95 19.78 4.65
CA LEU A 93 -3.03 19.25 3.62
C LEU A 93 -1.62 19.08 4.23
N ASN A 94 -1.50 18.26 5.26
CA ASN A 94 -0.23 18.02 5.95
C ASN A 94 0.17 16.54 5.98
N GLY A 95 -0.46 15.72 5.16
CA GLY A 95 -0.10 14.31 5.01
C GLY A 95 1.16 14.14 4.18
N ILE A 96 1.97 13.14 4.52
CA ILE A 96 3.00 12.62 3.63
C ILE A 96 2.25 11.78 2.61
N SER A 97 2.16 12.21 1.36
CA SER A 97 1.59 11.38 0.30
C SER A 97 2.71 10.65 -0.43
N GLY A 98 2.42 9.42 -0.84
CA GLY A 98 3.23 8.74 -1.85
C GLY A 98 3.26 9.53 -3.17
N SER A 99 3.99 9.03 -4.15
CA SER A 99 4.30 9.70 -5.41
C SER A 99 3.09 9.99 -6.32
N GLN A 100 1.89 9.52 -5.98
CA GLN A 100 0.76 9.57 -6.90
C GLN A 100 -0.18 10.76 -6.63
N GLU A 101 -0.46 11.52 -7.69
CA GLU A 101 -1.43 12.61 -7.68
C GLU A 101 -2.84 12.12 -8.03
N MET A 102 -3.84 12.76 -7.43
CA MET A 102 -5.22 12.58 -7.89
C MET A 102 -5.39 13.22 -9.26
N SER A 103 -6.05 12.50 -10.17
CA SER A 103 -6.23 12.96 -11.56
C SER A 103 -7.32 14.03 -11.74
N ILE A 104 -7.87 14.56 -10.65
CA ILE A 104 -8.92 15.58 -10.63
C ILE A 104 -8.66 16.56 -9.47
N THR A 105 -8.94 17.83 -9.69
CA THR A 105 -8.84 18.85 -8.65
C THR A 105 -9.89 18.62 -7.56
N ILE A 106 -9.46 18.59 -6.30
CA ILE A 106 -10.34 18.44 -5.13
C ILE A 106 -10.13 19.66 -4.24
N ILE A 107 -11.24 20.28 -3.82
CA ILE A 107 -11.24 21.30 -2.76
C ILE A 107 -12.26 20.92 -1.71
N GLN A 108 -12.07 21.41 -0.49
CA GLN A 108 -13.07 21.32 0.56
C GLN A 108 -13.57 22.72 0.91
N VAL A 109 -14.87 22.84 1.15
CA VAL A 109 -15.50 24.07 1.61
C VAL A 109 -16.40 23.77 2.81
N LYS A 110 -16.62 24.80 3.63
CA LYS A 110 -17.56 24.68 4.76
C LYS A 110 -19.01 24.60 4.28
N PRO A 111 -19.88 23.85 4.99
CA PRO A 111 -21.30 23.72 4.66
C PRO A 111 -22.00 25.06 4.41
N ALA A 112 -21.71 26.10 5.18
CA ALA A 112 -22.31 27.43 5.03
C ALA A 112 -22.14 28.04 3.63
N ILE A 113 -21.06 27.70 2.90
CA ILE A 113 -20.85 28.14 1.52
C ILE A 113 -21.81 27.40 0.58
N ILE A 114 -21.98 26.10 0.82
CA ILE A 114 -22.87 25.27 0.00
C ILE A 114 -24.33 25.60 0.28
N ASP A 115 -24.69 25.92 1.51
CA ASP A 115 -26.03 26.43 1.85
C ASP A 115 -26.44 27.60 0.95
N GLU A 116 -25.54 28.56 0.79
CA GLU A 116 -25.82 29.72 -0.10
C GLU A 116 -25.96 29.31 -1.58
N TRP A 117 -25.16 28.36 -2.04
CA TRP A 117 -25.22 27.91 -3.43
C TRP A 117 -26.45 27.03 -3.72
N LEU A 118 -26.92 26.25 -2.74
CA LEU A 118 -28.11 25.41 -2.85
C LEU A 118 -29.41 26.17 -2.57
N LYS A 119 -29.36 27.34 -1.92
CA LYS A 119 -30.54 28.14 -1.55
C LYS A 119 -31.57 28.34 -2.69
N PRO A 120 -31.14 28.63 -3.95
CA PRO A 120 -32.10 28.75 -5.06
C PRO A 120 -32.87 27.45 -5.36
N SER A 121 -32.31 26.28 -5.03
CA SER A 121 -32.99 24.98 -5.22
C SER A 121 -33.92 24.64 -4.07
N GLY A 122 -33.92 25.42 -2.98
CA GLY A 122 -34.71 25.17 -1.79
C GLY A 122 -34.18 24.04 -0.88
N HIS A 123 -32.92 23.63 -1.07
CA HIS A 123 -32.27 22.57 -0.31
C HIS A 123 -31.09 23.08 0.50
N THR A 124 -30.72 22.33 1.54
CA THR A 124 -29.47 22.44 2.27
C THR A 124 -28.69 21.13 2.15
N PRO A 125 -27.37 21.10 2.39
CA PRO A 125 -26.61 19.85 2.45
C PRO A 125 -27.20 18.84 3.46
N ASP A 126 -27.65 19.31 4.62
CA ASP A 126 -28.20 18.45 5.67
C ASP A 126 -29.58 17.87 5.29
N ASP A 127 -30.45 18.66 4.65
CA ASP A 127 -31.74 18.15 4.14
C ASP A 127 -31.51 17.04 3.10
N LEU A 128 -30.57 17.24 2.19
CA LEU A 128 -30.23 16.28 1.15
C LEU A 128 -29.62 15.02 1.75
N ARG A 129 -28.70 15.18 2.73
CA ARG A 129 -28.16 14.07 3.51
C ARG A 129 -29.27 13.23 4.14
N GLN A 130 -30.20 13.89 4.89
CA GLN A 130 -31.29 13.17 5.54
C GLN A 130 -32.19 12.42 4.56
N GLN A 131 -32.42 12.97 3.38
CA GLN A 131 -33.18 12.29 2.33
C GLN A 131 -32.44 11.07 1.82
N ILE A 132 -31.16 11.18 1.51
CA ILE A 132 -30.33 10.07 1.04
C ILE A 132 -30.24 8.98 2.12
N ASP A 133 -29.95 9.34 3.37
CA ASP A 133 -29.82 8.38 4.48
C ASP A 133 -31.12 7.64 4.77
N LYS A 134 -32.26 8.23 4.46
CA LYS A 134 -33.57 7.63 4.71
C LYS A 134 -33.88 6.45 3.79
N ASP A 135 -33.55 6.54 2.52
CA ASP A 135 -34.01 5.61 1.52
C ASP A 135 -32.95 5.13 0.51
N LEU A 136 -31.71 5.61 0.64
CA LEU A 136 -30.60 5.33 -0.27
C LEU A 136 -30.93 5.62 -1.74
N SER A 137 -31.84 6.57 -1.99
CA SER A 137 -32.18 6.99 -3.33
C SER A 137 -31.30 8.14 -3.82
N ASN A 138 -31.23 8.28 -5.13
CA ASN A 138 -30.47 9.36 -5.76
C ASN A 138 -31.22 10.69 -5.62
N HIS A 139 -30.60 11.65 -4.96
CA HIS A 139 -31.06 13.02 -4.79
C HIS A 139 -30.14 14.05 -5.49
N SER A 140 -29.39 13.61 -6.49
CA SER A 140 -28.45 14.43 -7.25
C SER A 140 -29.17 15.26 -8.31
N PHE A 141 -28.68 16.49 -8.54
CA PHE A 141 -29.24 17.40 -9.51
C PHE A 141 -28.23 18.45 -9.99
N ALA A 142 -28.51 19.04 -11.16
CA ALA A 142 -27.76 20.19 -11.63
C ALA A 142 -28.26 21.47 -10.94
N LEU A 143 -27.35 22.32 -10.49
CA LEU A 143 -27.67 23.63 -9.95
C LEU A 143 -28.09 24.55 -11.11
N ASP A 144 -28.55 25.77 -10.76
CA ASP A 144 -28.86 26.80 -11.77
C ASP A 144 -27.72 26.89 -12.81
N PRO A 145 -28.02 26.80 -14.10
CA PRO A 145 -27.01 26.90 -15.15
C PRO A 145 -26.17 28.18 -15.10
N ALA A 146 -26.66 29.24 -14.44
CA ALA A 146 -25.91 30.46 -14.22
C ALA A 146 -24.95 30.38 -13.01
N ALA A 147 -25.10 29.35 -12.15
CA ALA A 147 -24.23 29.13 -11.01
C ALA A 147 -22.90 28.51 -11.47
N HIS A 148 -21.86 29.29 -11.51
CA HIS A 148 -20.52 28.88 -11.90
C HIS A 148 -19.54 29.12 -10.76
N VAL A 149 -18.57 28.21 -10.60
CA VAL A 149 -17.41 28.41 -9.75
C VAL A 149 -16.16 28.58 -10.61
N ALA A 150 -15.51 29.73 -10.41
CA ALA A 150 -14.17 29.95 -10.95
C ALA A 150 -13.15 29.69 -9.83
N MET A 151 -12.21 28.76 -10.09
CA MET A 151 -11.16 28.44 -9.13
C MET A 151 -9.80 28.30 -9.82
N THR A 152 -8.76 28.64 -9.06
CA THR A 152 -7.37 28.32 -9.37
C THR A 152 -6.82 27.59 -8.16
N VAL A 153 -6.29 26.40 -8.37
CA VAL A 153 -5.63 25.61 -7.34
C VAL A 153 -4.18 25.46 -7.76
N ASP A 154 -3.30 25.86 -6.86
CA ASP A 154 -1.85 25.74 -7.00
C ASP A 154 -1.34 25.02 -5.75
N ILE A 155 -0.72 23.87 -5.93
CA ILE A 155 -0.21 23.02 -4.84
C ILE A 155 1.29 22.88 -5.04
N GLU A 156 2.06 23.41 -4.10
CA GLU A 156 3.50 23.18 -4.04
C GLU A 156 3.77 21.82 -3.42
N ARG A 157 4.41 20.94 -4.19
CA ARG A 157 4.88 19.65 -3.70
C ARG A 157 6.21 19.85 -2.95
N ILE A 158 6.16 19.73 -1.64
CA ILE A 158 7.34 19.87 -0.79
C ILE A 158 8.11 18.54 -0.76
N HIS A 159 9.18 18.44 -1.52
CA HIS A 159 10.07 17.28 -1.47
C HIS A 159 10.98 17.35 -0.24
N ARG A 160 11.08 16.25 0.48
CA ARG A 160 12.04 16.09 1.56
C ARG A 160 12.98 14.95 1.22
N PRO A 161 14.30 15.18 1.16
CA PRO A 161 15.25 14.11 0.95
C PRO A 161 15.23 13.18 2.17
N VAL A 162 15.12 11.90 1.91
CA VAL A 162 15.33 10.82 2.88
C VAL A 162 16.37 9.87 2.31
N ALA A 163 17.04 9.09 3.16
CA ALA A 163 18.13 8.24 2.74
C ALA A 163 17.99 6.85 3.33
N ASN A 164 18.27 5.83 2.53
CA ASN A 164 18.61 4.52 3.08
C ASN A 164 19.98 4.64 3.74
N VAL A 165 20.11 4.07 4.94
CA VAL A 165 21.39 4.03 5.66
C VAL A 165 22.04 2.68 5.38
N VAL A 166 23.26 2.71 4.84
CA VAL A 166 23.96 1.50 4.35
C VAL A 166 25.31 1.36 5.01
N GLY A 167 25.54 0.23 5.67
CA GLY A 167 26.82 -0.20 6.21
C GLY A 167 27.38 -1.38 5.42
N LEU A 168 28.68 -1.37 5.14
CA LEU A 168 29.38 -2.46 4.47
C LEU A 168 30.43 -3.06 5.39
N LEU A 169 30.32 -4.37 5.64
CA LEU A 169 31.40 -5.19 6.22
C LEU A 169 32.06 -5.99 5.09
N PRO A 170 33.28 -5.64 4.66
CA PRO A 170 33.95 -6.34 3.56
C PRO A 170 34.30 -7.79 3.93
N GLY A 171 34.03 -8.70 2.99
CA GLY A 171 34.42 -10.12 3.09
C GLY A 171 35.94 -10.30 2.98
N ILE A 172 36.44 -11.41 3.51
CA ILE A 172 37.87 -11.70 3.51
C ILE A 172 38.31 -12.70 2.44
N ASP A 173 37.39 -13.39 1.78
CA ASP A 173 37.72 -14.33 0.71
C ASP A 173 37.77 -13.58 -0.63
N PRO A 174 38.95 -13.47 -1.28
CA PRO A 174 39.06 -12.72 -2.55
C PRO A 174 38.14 -13.22 -3.67
N ALA A 175 37.68 -14.48 -3.59
CA ALA A 175 36.74 -15.04 -4.59
C ALA A 175 35.26 -14.71 -4.29
N LEU A 176 34.94 -14.31 -3.07
CA LEU A 176 33.57 -14.12 -2.57
C LEU A 176 33.33 -12.68 -2.04
N ALA A 177 34.36 -11.88 -1.84
CA ALA A 177 34.25 -10.54 -1.28
C ALA A 177 33.41 -9.57 -2.15
N ASP A 178 33.27 -9.85 -3.44
CA ASP A 178 32.40 -9.10 -4.35
C ASP A 178 30.97 -9.71 -4.45
N GLN A 179 30.64 -10.66 -3.59
CA GLN A 179 29.30 -11.19 -3.43
C GLN A 179 28.74 -10.76 -2.09
N TYR A 180 27.47 -10.33 -2.07
CA TYR A 180 26.89 -9.59 -0.95
C TYR A 180 25.72 -10.34 -0.31
N ILE A 181 25.77 -10.52 0.99
CA ILE A 181 24.59 -10.90 1.80
C ILE A 181 24.02 -9.59 2.33
N ILE A 182 22.74 -9.33 2.06
CA ILE A 182 22.05 -8.11 2.51
C ILE A 182 21.20 -8.46 3.72
N VAL A 183 21.32 -7.66 4.77
CA VAL A 183 20.44 -7.72 5.97
C VAL A 183 19.78 -6.36 6.11
N GLY A 184 18.44 -6.34 6.13
CA GLY A 184 17.70 -5.09 6.10
C GLY A 184 16.47 -5.08 6.99
N ALA A 185 16.03 -3.87 7.30
CA ALA A 185 14.78 -3.52 7.95
C ALA A 185 14.43 -2.08 7.60
N HIS A 186 13.16 -1.68 7.63
CA HIS A 186 12.83 -0.25 7.50
C HIS A 186 12.93 0.47 8.85
N TYR A 187 13.19 1.78 8.80
CA TYR A 187 13.36 2.61 10.01
C TYR A 187 12.34 3.75 10.12
N ASP A 188 11.52 3.94 9.12
CA ASP A 188 10.39 4.86 9.16
C ASP A 188 9.18 4.23 9.84
N HIS A 189 8.23 5.08 10.27
CA HIS A 189 6.91 4.69 10.73
C HIS A 189 5.93 5.84 10.45
N LEU A 190 4.67 5.72 10.93
CA LEU A 190 3.53 6.56 10.56
C LEU A 190 3.59 8.01 11.10
N GLY A 191 4.59 8.38 11.89
CA GLY A 191 4.71 9.73 12.44
C GLY A 191 3.52 10.12 13.32
N LEU A 192 2.67 11.04 12.85
CA LEU A 192 1.45 11.46 13.54
C LEU A 192 0.19 10.71 13.06
N GLY A 193 0.35 9.63 12.30
CA GLY A 193 -0.74 8.75 11.90
C GLY A 193 -1.74 9.35 10.90
N GLN A 194 -1.33 10.35 10.10
CA GLN A 194 -2.20 10.94 9.09
C GLN A 194 -2.59 9.96 7.99
N GLN A 195 -1.76 8.94 7.75
CA GLN A 195 -2.03 7.86 6.80
C GLN A 195 -1.76 6.52 7.45
N HIS A 196 -2.45 5.49 7.01
CA HIS A 196 -2.28 4.09 7.41
C HIS A 196 -2.47 3.79 8.91
N SER A 197 -2.88 4.79 9.72
CA SER A 197 -3.23 4.54 11.14
C SER A 197 -4.47 3.67 11.25
N LEU A 198 -4.39 2.63 12.10
CA LEU A 198 -5.53 1.83 12.53
C LEU A 198 -6.20 2.36 13.80
N ALA A 199 -5.85 3.60 14.22
CA ALA A 199 -6.47 4.34 15.30
C ALA A 199 -6.93 5.73 14.81
N PRO A 200 -7.96 5.83 13.95
CA PRO A 200 -8.35 7.08 13.29
C PRO A 200 -8.74 8.20 14.25
N ARG A 201 -9.16 7.86 15.49
CA ARG A 201 -9.46 8.84 16.54
C ARG A 201 -8.22 9.37 17.25
N GLU A 202 -7.05 8.77 17.00
CA GLU A 202 -5.77 9.11 17.63
C GLU A 202 -4.81 9.75 16.62
N VAL A 203 -5.30 10.12 15.44
CA VAL A 203 -4.53 10.89 14.44
C VAL A 203 -4.08 12.21 15.05
N GLY A 204 -2.80 12.53 14.89
CA GLY A 204 -2.14 13.67 15.54
C GLY A 204 -1.32 13.28 16.78
N GLN A 205 -1.50 12.07 17.33
CA GLN A 205 -0.61 11.50 18.33
C GLN A 205 0.57 10.82 17.63
N VAL A 206 1.70 10.74 18.33
CA VAL A 206 2.89 10.04 17.82
C VAL A 206 2.60 8.53 17.76
N HIS A 207 2.74 7.95 16.57
CA HIS A 207 2.80 6.51 16.36
C HIS A 207 4.25 6.09 16.54
N HIS A 208 4.53 5.33 17.61
CA HIS A 208 5.90 5.07 18.05
C HIS A 208 6.62 4.04 17.21
N GLY A 209 5.92 3.02 16.66
CA GLY A 209 6.53 2.01 15.80
C GLY A 209 7.62 1.20 16.52
N ALA A 210 7.38 0.80 17.77
CA ALA A 210 8.40 0.11 18.54
C ALA A 210 8.67 -1.31 18.02
N ASP A 211 7.60 -2.03 17.68
CA ASP A 211 7.76 -3.31 16.96
C ASP A 211 7.83 -3.08 15.46
N ASP A 212 7.01 -2.20 14.94
CA ASP A 212 6.92 -1.83 13.54
C ASP A 212 7.57 -0.46 13.25
N ASN A 213 8.89 -0.31 12.88
CA ASN A 213 9.81 -1.43 12.82
C ASN A 213 11.14 -1.08 13.49
N ALA A 214 11.07 -0.42 14.68
CA ALA A 214 12.29 -0.19 15.46
C ALA A 214 12.92 -1.52 15.95
N SER A 215 12.12 -2.58 16.13
CA SER A 215 12.61 -3.91 16.48
C SER A 215 13.53 -4.48 15.40
N GLY A 216 13.08 -4.46 14.13
CA GLY A 216 13.88 -4.92 12.99
C GLY A 216 15.12 -4.05 12.75
N THR A 217 14.97 -2.72 12.81
CA THR A 217 16.10 -1.79 12.71
C THR A 217 17.15 -2.02 13.79
N SER A 218 16.73 -2.22 15.04
CA SER A 218 17.65 -2.60 16.13
C SER A 218 18.37 -3.91 15.83
N GLY A 219 17.64 -4.90 15.28
CA GLY A 219 18.23 -6.16 14.85
C GLY A 219 19.33 -6.00 13.79
N VAL A 220 19.13 -5.08 12.81
CA VAL A 220 20.17 -4.74 11.81
C VAL A 220 21.41 -4.16 12.48
N LEU A 221 21.24 -3.25 13.46
CA LEU A 221 22.35 -2.63 14.19
C LEU A 221 23.11 -3.65 15.05
N GLU A 222 22.40 -4.49 15.78
CA GLU A 222 23.01 -5.57 16.60
C GLU A 222 23.78 -6.57 15.74
N LEU A 223 23.26 -6.94 14.56
CA LEU A 223 23.97 -7.80 13.63
C LEU A 223 25.21 -7.12 13.06
N ALA A 224 25.16 -5.82 12.74
CA ALA A 224 26.30 -5.08 12.25
C ALA A 224 27.42 -5.02 13.30
N ASP A 225 27.07 -4.75 14.57
CA ASP A 225 28.01 -4.75 15.67
C ASP A 225 28.61 -6.15 15.89
N ALA A 226 27.76 -7.18 16.03
CA ALA A 226 28.20 -8.55 16.26
C ALA A 226 29.15 -9.05 15.15
N PHE A 227 28.78 -8.91 13.89
CA PHE A 227 29.62 -9.37 12.78
C PHE A 227 30.94 -8.60 12.66
N SER A 228 30.95 -7.31 13.06
CA SER A 228 32.18 -6.51 13.06
C SER A 228 33.20 -7.00 14.09
N HIS A 229 32.73 -7.64 15.19
CA HIS A 229 33.53 -8.13 16.30
C HIS A 229 33.75 -9.66 16.26
N PHE A 230 33.17 -10.37 15.30
CA PHE A 230 33.37 -11.82 15.23
C PHE A 230 34.85 -12.17 15.08
N PRO A 231 35.32 -13.19 15.80
CA PRO A 231 36.73 -13.66 15.73
C PRO A 231 37.15 -14.06 14.31
N ARG A 232 36.21 -14.57 13.52
CA ARG A 232 36.39 -14.90 12.10
C ARG A 232 35.46 -14.06 11.27
N ARG A 233 36.05 -13.16 10.48
CA ARG A 233 35.30 -12.33 9.53
C ARG A 233 34.64 -13.17 8.43
N PRO A 234 33.45 -12.75 7.95
CA PRO A 234 32.74 -13.41 6.87
C PRO A 234 33.59 -13.52 5.60
N ARG A 235 33.36 -14.54 4.82
CA ARG A 235 33.97 -14.74 3.50
C ARG A 235 33.35 -13.78 2.47
N HIS A 236 32.02 -13.70 2.46
CA HIS A 236 31.24 -12.75 1.65
C HIS A 236 31.21 -11.39 2.32
N SER A 237 31.03 -10.34 1.53
CA SER A 237 30.69 -9.03 2.10
C SER A 237 29.26 -9.03 2.64
N ILE A 238 29.03 -8.36 3.77
CA ILE A 238 27.71 -8.18 4.33
C ILE A 238 27.31 -6.71 4.21
N ILE A 239 26.12 -6.46 3.71
CA ILE A 239 25.52 -5.14 3.65
C ILE A 239 24.40 -5.08 4.68
N PHE A 240 24.49 -4.16 5.60
CA PHE A 240 23.46 -3.82 6.55
C PHE A 240 22.73 -2.58 6.05
N VAL A 241 21.41 -2.64 5.91
CA VAL A 241 20.65 -1.52 5.36
C VAL A 241 19.39 -1.25 6.18
N CYS A 242 19.21 0.03 6.56
CA CYS A 242 17.96 0.52 7.10
C CYS A 242 17.25 1.31 5.99
N PHE A 243 16.09 0.80 5.54
CA PHE A 243 15.30 1.42 4.48
C PHE A 243 14.42 2.51 5.04
N ALA A 244 14.20 3.56 4.24
CA ALA A 244 13.22 4.59 4.52
C ALA A 244 11.93 4.34 3.74
N GLY A 245 10.78 4.87 4.21
CA GLY A 245 9.54 5.01 3.45
C GLY A 245 8.84 3.71 3.09
N GLU A 246 9.01 2.66 3.87
CA GLU A 246 8.30 1.39 3.70
C GLU A 246 6.79 1.58 3.89
N GLU A 247 6.41 2.36 4.88
CA GLU A 247 5.02 2.64 5.25
C GLU A 247 4.20 3.38 4.17
N LEU A 248 4.90 3.94 3.18
CA LEU A 248 4.30 4.55 1.97
C LEU A 248 4.29 3.59 0.77
N GLY A 249 4.56 2.30 1.02
CA GLY A 249 4.92 1.29 0.05
C GLY A 249 6.44 1.13 -0.01
N PRO A 250 7.01 0.00 -0.48
CA PRO A 250 8.44 -0.30 -0.44
C PRO A 250 9.25 0.58 -1.42
N LEU A 251 9.09 1.92 -1.32
CA LEU A 251 9.63 2.89 -2.28
C LEU A 251 11.16 2.93 -2.27
N TRP A 252 11.74 2.99 -1.08
CA TRP A 252 13.20 3.18 -0.95
C TRP A 252 13.98 1.87 -1.01
N SER A 253 13.39 0.74 -0.63
CA SER A 253 13.98 -0.57 -0.95
C SER A 253 13.93 -0.83 -2.45
N ALA A 254 12.84 -0.44 -3.14
CA ALA A 254 12.76 -0.48 -4.59
C ALA A 254 13.80 0.45 -5.24
N TYR A 255 13.98 1.68 -4.71
CA TYR A 255 15.02 2.58 -5.16
C TYR A 255 16.42 1.95 -4.99
N PHE A 256 16.72 1.39 -3.81
CA PHE A 256 17.99 0.70 -3.55
C PHE A 256 18.19 -0.48 -4.51
N ALA A 257 17.18 -1.30 -4.71
CA ALA A 257 17.27 -2.44 -5.63
C ALA A 257 17.42 -2.04 -7.10
N ASN A 258 16.97 -0.84 -7.49
CA ASN A 258 17.12 -0.28 -8.82
C ASN A 258 18.44 0.50 -9.00
N HIS A 259 18.99 1.08 -7.91
CA HIS A 259 20.20 1.91 -7.91
C HIS A 259 21.21 1.46 -6.83
N PRO A 260 21.56 0.18 -6.78
CA PRO A 260 22.45 -0.34 -5.73
C PRO A 260 23.87 0.21 -5.93
N PRO A 261 24.65 0.40 -4.83
CA PRO A 261 26.04 0.82 -4.91
C PRO A 261 27.01 -0.28 -5.41
N PHE A 262 26.46 -1.44 -5.79
CA PHE A 262 27.20 -2.60 -6.31
C PHE A 262 26.32 -3.34 -7.35
N PRO A 263 26.87 -4.24 -8.18
CA PRO A 263 26.03 -5.01 -9.11
C PRO A 263 25.02 -5.89 -8.38
N ILE A 264 23.73 -5.59 -8.48
CA ILE A 264 22.66 -6.26 -7.73
C ILE A 264 22.64 -7.78 -7.90
N LYS A 265 23.05 -8.26 -9.08
CA LYS A 265 23.16 -9.71 -9.36
C LYS A 265 24.25 -10.42 -8.56
N GLN A 266 25.16 -9.69 -7.90
CA GLN A 266 26.13 -10.25 -6.98
C GLN A 266 25.55 -10.49 -5.57
N THR A 267 24.30 -10.12 -5.32
CA THR A 267 23.63 -10.41 -4.06
C THR A 267 23.40 -11.92 -3.92
N VAL A 268 23.89 -12.49 -2.83
CA VAL A 268 23.74 -13.91 -2.48
C VAL A 268 22.29 -14.19 -2.02
N ALA A 269 21.83 -13.42 -1.06
CA ALA A 269 20.46 -13.40 -0.57
C ALA A 269 20.20 -12.07 0.15
N MET A 270 18.92 -11.67 0.26
CA MET A 270 18.47 -10.58 1.12
C MET A 270 17.63 -11.13 2.26
N ILE A 271 17.97 -10.73 3.48
CA ILE A 271 17.28 -11.09 4.71
C ILE A 271 16.61 -9.83 5.24
N ASN A 272 15.30 -9.87 5.38
CA ASN A 272 14.50 -8.77 5.91
C ASN A 272 13.96 -9.12 7.29
N MET A 273 14.00 -8.17 8.20
CA MET A 273 13.41 -8.27 9.54
C MET A 273 12.36 -7.17 9.68
N ASP A 274 11.14 -7.58 10.08
CA ASP A 274 10.06 -6.65 10.28
C ASP A 274 9.18 -7.17 11.43
N MET A 275 8.95 -6.31 12.44
CA MET A 275 8.20 -6.66 13.63
C MET A 275 8.73 -7.96 14.30
N ILE A 276 9.95 -7.93 14.79
CA ILE A 276 10.60 -9.11 15.42
C ILE A 276 10.62 -9.06 16.95
N GLY A 277 10.07 -7.99 17.55
CA GLY A 277 10.16 -7.72 18.98
C GLY A 277 8.97 -8.21 19.82
N ARG A 278 7.97 -8.89 19.22
CA ARG A 278 6.77 -9.36 19.95
C ARG A 278 6.43 -10.81 19.64
N VAL A 279 7.41 -11.69 19.81
CA VAL A 279 7.22 -13.13 19.65
C VAL A 279 6.18 -13.64 20.64
N SER A 280 5.11 -14.25 20.16
CA SER A 280 4.07 -14.84 20.99
C SER A 280 4.10 -16.36 20.94
N LYS A 281 4.07 -17.01 22.10
CA LYS A 281 4.06 -18.47 22.20
C LYS A 281 5.22 -19.14 21.43
N ASN A 282 6.38 -18.53 21.41
CA ASN A 282 7.57 -19.00 20.68
C ASN A 282 7.36 -19.13 19.16
N LYS A 283 6.32 -18.47 18.60
CA LYS A 283 5.94 -18.55 17.20
C LYS A 283 6.69 -17.51 16.36
N LEU A 284 7.21 -17.94 15.21
CA LEU A 284 7.85 -17.08 14.23
C LEU A 284 7.35 -17.43 12.83
N TYR A 285 7.30 -16.46 11.94
CA TYR A 285 6.95 -16.64 10.54
C TYR A 285 8.18 -16.34 9.69
N VAL A 286 8.51 -17.25 8.78
CA VAL A 286 9.61 -17.05 7.83
C VAL A 286 9.12 -17.30 6.43
N SER A 287 9.10 -16.26 5.60
CA SER A 287 8.73 -16.37 4.19
C SER A 287 9.93 -16.22 3.26
N GLY A 288 9.71 -16.44 1.96
CA GLY A 288 10.78 -16.45 0.97
C GLY A 288 11.54 -17.75 0.85
N THR A 289 11.19 -18.76 1.63
CA THR A 289 11.97 -20.02 1.72
C THR A 289 11.98 -20.83 0.43
N GLY A 290 11.05 -20.59 -0.48
CA GLY A 290 10.99 -21.21 -1.81
C GLY A 290 11.79 -20.47 -2.87
N THR A 291 12.29 -19.26 -2.59
CA THR A 291 12.99 -18.42 -3.58
C THR A 291 14.38 -18.95 -3.96
N SER A 292 14.90 -19.94 -3.22
CA SER A 292 16.03 -20.76 -3.63
C SER A 292 16.00 -22.13 -2.95
N PRO A 293 16.43 -23.21 -3.62
CA PRO A 293 16.55 -24.52 -3.00
C PRO A 293 17.47 -24.48 -1.77
N GLY A 294 17.03 -25.13 -0.68
CA GLY A 294 17.82 -25.24 0.54
C GLY A 294 17.64 -24.11 1.56
N LEU A 295 17.01 -22.98 1.23
CA LEU A 295 16.81 -21.88 2.19
C LEU A 295 15.98 -22.31 3.41
N GLN A 296 14.91 -23.09 3.20
CA GLN A 296 14.11 -23.59 4.33
C GLN A 296 14.94 -24.47 5.26
N LYS A 297 15.74 -25.38 4.68
CA LYS A 297 16.63 -26.23 5.47
C LYS A 297 17.67 -25.40 6.22
N LEU A 298 18.24 -24.39 5.59
CA LEU A 298 19.19 -23.47 6.22
C LEU A 298 18.60 -22.82 7.48
N VAL A 299 17.37 -22.31 7.38
CA VAL A 299 16.66 -21.71 8.54
C VAL A 299 16.37 -22.78 9.61
N GLN A 300 15.96 -23.99 9.22
CA GLN A 300 15.72 -25.09 10.16
C GLN A 300 16.99 -25.49 10.91
N ASP A 301 18.13 -25.59 10.20
CA ASP A 301 19.43 -25.92 10.82
C ASP A 301 19.88 -24.80 11.78
N ALA A 302 19.70 -23.52 11.37
CA ALA A 302 19.99 -22.36 12.22
C ALA A 302 19.11 -22.31 13.48
N ASN A 303 17.87 -22.79 13.39
CA ASN A 303 16.90 -22.79 14.49
C ASN A 303 17.10 -23.97 15.48
N HIS A 304 17.98 -24.91 15.20
CA HIS A 304 18.09 -26.17 15.97
C HIS A 304 18.29 -25.93 17.48
N VAL A 305 19.06 -24.93 17.87
CA VAL A 305 19.34 -24.60 19.28
C VAL A 305 18.27 -23.66 19.84
N LEU A 306 17.79 -22.72 19.02
CA LEU A 306 16.83 -21.68 19.42
C LEU A 306 15.40 -22.22 19.56
N ASN A 307 15.07 -23.25 18.79
CA ASN A 307 13.83 -24.01 18.89
C ASN A 307 12.55 -23.18 18.80
N PHE A 308 12.52 -22.16 17.90
CA PHE A 308 11.28 -21.49 17.57
C PHE A 308 10.30 -22.44 16.84
N ASP A 309 9.00 -22.26 17.08
CA ASP A 309 7.95 -22.83 16.25
C ASP A 309 7.78 -21.98 14.98
N ILE A 310 8.44 -22.37 13.88
CA ILE A 310 8.47 -21.59 12.66
C ILE A 310 7.39 -22.03 11.68
N SER A 311 6.52 -21.08 11.27
CA SER A 311 5.67 -21.24 10.10
C SER A 311 6.41 -20.75 8.85
N PHE A 312 6.60 -21.66 7.89
CA PHE A 312 7.28 -21.37 6.63
C PHE A 312 6.29 -21.00 5.53
N SER A 313 6.68 -20.00 4.72
CA SER A 313 6.05 -19.71 3.43
C SER A 313 7.09 -19.70 2.33
N SER A 314 6.76 -20.31 1.19
CA SER A 314 7.66 -20.33 0.03
C SER A 314 7.71 -19.00 -0.70
N SER A 315 6.63 -18.18 -0.62
CA SER A 315 6.52 -16.88 -1.33
C SER A 315 7.65 -15.92 -0.95
N GLY A 316 8.24 -15.31 -1.96
CA GLY A 316 9.15 -14.17 -1.81
C GLY A 316 8.46 -12.82 -1.86
N TYR A 317 7.14 -12.82 -2.09
CA TYR A 317 6.33 -11.59 -2.11
C TYR A 317 5.62 -11.41 -0.77
N GLY A 318 5.58 -10.18 -0.29
CA GLY A 318 4.91 -9.80 0.94
C GLY A 318 4.79 -8.27 1.05
N ALA A 319 4.21 -7.81 2.14
CA ALA A 319 4.04 -6.38 2.42
C ALA A 319 5.23 -5.85 3.22
N SER A 320 6.46 -6.01 2.68
CA SER A 320 7.68 -5.42 3.26
C SER A 320 8.82 -5.41 2.22
N ASP A 321 9.97 -4.85 2.56
CA ASP A 321 11.12 -4.51 1.71
C ASP A 321 11.71 -5.68 0.88
N HIS A 322 11.61 -6.92 1.38
CA HIS A 322 12.10 -8.12 0.67
C HIS A 322 11.47 -8.29 -0.72
N THR A 323 10.23 -7.79 -0.91
CA THR A 323 9.54 -7.85 -2.20
C THR A 323 10.31 -7.14 -3.30
N SER A 324 10.97 -6.01 -3.00
CA SER A 324 11.80 -5.26 -3.96
C SER A 324 12.96 -6.09 -4.51
N PHE A 325 13.50 -7.01 -3.71
CA PHE A 325 14.59 -7.90 -4.12
C PHE A 325 14.08 -9.15 -4.83
N THR A 326 12.90 -9.67 -4.43
CA THR A 326 12.22 -10.76 -5.14
C THR A 326 11.97 -10.38 -6.60
N VAL A 327 11.51 -9.15 -6.85
CA VAL A 327 11.31 -8.58 -8.20
C VAL A 327 12.61 -8.55 -9.02
N LYS A 328 13.78 -8.48 -8.36
CA LYS A 328 15.11 -8.54 -9.00
C LYS A 328 15.67 -9.95 -9.13
N GLU A 329 14.83 -10.97 -8.87
CA GLU A 329 15.24 -12.38 -8.92
C GLU A 329 16.38 -12.69 -7.94
N ILE A 330 16.32 -12.10 -6.75
CA ILE A 330 17.25 -12.33 -5.65
C ILE A 330 16.56 -13.24 -4.63
N PRO A 331 17.23 -14.33 -4.15
CA PRO A 331 16.72 -15.12 -3.04
C PRO A 331 16.49 -14.26 -1.81
N VAL A 332 15.34 -14.41 -1.16
CA VAL A 332 14.97 -13.63 0.03
C VAL A 332 14.53 -14.52 1.18
N LEU A 333 14.72 -14.02 2.41
CA LEU A 333 14.11 -14.52 3.63
C LEU A 333 13.51 -13.34 4.38
N PHE A 334 12.30 -13.49 4.88
CA PHE A 334 11.60 -12.47 5.64
C PHE A 334 11.20 -13.04 7.01
N PHE A 335 11.66 -12.41 8.08
CA PHE A 335 11.42 -12.78 9.47
C PHE A 335 10.41 -11.86 10.10
N PHE A 336 9.38 -12.44 10.73
CA PHE A 336 8.22 -11.73 11.26
C PHE A 336 7.66 -12.46 12.49
N SER A 337 7.42 -11.74 13.60
CA SER A 337 6.86 -12.35 14.82
C SER A 337 5.33 -12.46 14.81
N GLY A 338 4.64 -11.80 13.90
CA GLY A 338 3.19 -11.81 13.76
C GLY A 338 2.56 -10.46 14.05
N LEU A 339 1.34 -10.26 13.55
CA LEU A 339 0.54 -9.07 13.83
C LEU A 339 0.03 -9.07 15.27
N HIS A 340 -0.08 -7.90 15.85
CA HIS A 340 -0.65 -7.67 17.18
C HIS A 340 -1.65 -6.50 17.18
N SER A 341 -2.40 -6.36 18.25
CA SER A 341 -3.49 -5.36 18.36
C SER A 341 -3.02 -3.90 18.34
N ASP A 342 -1.73 -3.65 18.53
CA ASP A 342 -1.14 -2.31 18.55
C ASP A 342 -0.57 -1.89 17.19
N TYR A 343 -0.57 -2.78 16.20
CA TYR A 343 -0.07 -2.52 14.84
C TYR A 343 -0.70 -1.26 14.26
N HIS A 344 0.14 -0.36 13.73
CA HIS A 344 -0.26 0.93 13.17
C HIS A 344 -1.06 1.83 14.14
N LYS A 345 -0.72 1.79 15.44
CA LYS A 345 -1.35 2.62 16.48
C LYS A 345 -0.31 3.30 17.38
N PRO A 346 -0.67 4.42 18.03
CA PRO A 346 0.19 5.07 19.03
C PRO A 346 0.61 4.14 20.17
N SER A 347 -0.16 3.08 20.37
CA SER A 347 0.08 2.11 21.45
C SER A 347 1.17 1.07 21.16
N ASP A 348 1.81 1.08 19.97
CA ASP A 348 3.00 0.26 19.69
C ASP A 348 4.24 0.91 20.32
N THR A 349 4.44 0.66 21.61
CA THR A 349 5.42 1.31 22.47
C THR A 349 6.51 0.35 22.95
N SER A 350 7.68 0.88 23.28
CA SER A 350 8.89 0.11 23.63
C SER A 350 8.75 -0.75 24.89
N ASP A 351 7.86 -0.39 25.81
CA ASP A 351 7.57 -1.19 27.01
C ASP A 351 6.87 -2.52 26.72
N LYS A 352 6.36 -2.69 25.49
CA LYS A 352 5.71 -3.91 25.04
C LYS A 352 6.65 -4.86 24.28
N ILE A 353 7.87 -4.42 23.99
CA ILE A 353 8.87 -5.24 23.28
C ILE A 353 9.44 -6.30 24.24
N ASP A 354 9.42 -7.55 23.78
CA ASP A 354 10.19 -8.64 24.40
C ASP A 354 11.61 -8.66 23.83
N ALA A 355 12.51 -7.92 24.51
CA ALA A 355 13.89 -7.81 24.07
C ALA A 355 14.66 -9.15 24.13
N VAL A 356 14.23 -10.09 24.98
CA VAL A 356 14.86 -11.41 25.10
C VAL A 356 14.53 -12.25 23.87
N ASP A 357 13.26 -12.33 23.52
CA ASP A 357 12.85 -13.09 22.33
C ASP A 357 13.26 -12.37 21.04
N GLY A 358 13.25 -11.04 21.00
CA GLY A 358 13.81 -10.26 19.89
C GLY A 358 15.29 -10.57 19.64
N ALA A 359 16.11 -10.61 20.70
CA ALA A 359 17.51 -11.00 20.60
C ALA A 359 17.71 -12.44 20.09
N ARG A 360 16.83 -13.38 20.48
CA ARG A 360 16.85 -14.76 19.95
C ARG A 360 16.52 -14.80 18.43
N VAL A 361 15.62 -13.94 17.97
CA VAL A 361 15.36 -13.81 16.51
C VAL A 361 16.59 -13.26 15.79
N VAL A 362 17.25 -12.24 16.36
CA VAL A 362 18.50 -11.70 15.81
C VAL A 362 19.60 -12.76 15.78
N GLU A 363 19.73 -13.62 16.82
CA GLU A 363 20.65 -14.74 16.83
C GLU A 363 20.31 -15.78 15.73
N LEU A 364 19.02 -16.06 15.51
CA LEU A 364 18.59 -16.92 14.41
C LEU A 364 19.03 -16.35 13.06
N VAL A 365 18.82 -15.06 12.85
CA VAL A 365 19.24 -14.37 11.61
C VAL A 365 20.77 -14.40 11.48
N ALA A 366 21.52 -14.17 12.56
CA ALA A 366 22.99 -14.31 12.53
C ALA A 366 23.44 -15.69 12.08
N ASN A 367 22.81 -16.76 12.61
CA ASN A 367 23.09 -18.14 12.24
C ASN A 367 22.74 -18.42 10.77
N VAL A 368 21.67 -17.82 10.26
CA VAL A 368 21.30 -17.92 8.83
C VAL A 368 22.33 -17.20 7.95
N VAL A 369 22.77 -16.00 8.33
CA VAL A 369 23.84 -15.27 7.62
C VAL A 369 25.14 -16.08 7.58
N GLN A 370 25.55 -16.67 8.71
CA GLN A 370 26.71 -17.54 8.76
C GLN A 370 26.55 -18.79 7.88
N GLY A 371 25.36 -19.36 7.87
CA GLY A 371 25.04 -20.50 7.01
C GLY A 371 25.13 -20.14 5.51
N LEU A 372 24.64 -18.96 5.11
CA LEU A 372 24.78 -18.43 3.75
C LEU A 372 26.26 -18.18 3.41
N ASP A 373 27.03 -17.60 4.34
CA ASP A 373 28.47 -17.35 4.16
C ASP A 373 29.28 -18.66 3.99
N ALA A 374 28.81 -19.75 4.59
CA ALA A 374 29.47 -21.05 4.50
C ALA A 374 29.15 -21.84 3.21
N LEU A 375 28.18 -21.42 2.41
CA LEU A 375 27.81 -22.09 1.16
C LEU A 375 28.97 -22.10 0.19
N LYS A 376 29.11 -23.21 -0.57
CA LYS A 376 30.11 -23.34 -1.61
C LYS A 376 29.70 -22.65 -2.90
N GLU A 377 28.42 -22.60 -3.15
CA GLU A 377 27.83 -22.03 -4.36
C GLU A 377 26.75 -21.02 -3.97
N LYS A 378 26.65 -19.94 -4.72
CA LYS A 378 25.62 -18.94 -4.55
C LYS A 378 24.23 -19.54 -4.77
N PRO A 379 23.25 -19.33 -3.86
CA PRO A 379 21.87 -19.73 -4.05
C PRO A 379 21.31 -19.20 -5.38
N GLN A 380 20.70 -20.09 -6.15
CA GLN A 380 20.07 -19.74 -7.41
C GLN A 380 18.63 -19.35 -7.15
N TYR A 381 18.19 -18.21 -7.66
CA TYR A 381 16.80 -17.79 -7.54
C TYR A 381 15.88 -18.73 -8.32
N VAL A 382 14.78 -19.09 -7.68
CA VAL A 382 13.69 -19.83 -8.30
C VAL A 382 12.42 -19.03 -8.11
N LYS A 383 11.75 -18.71 -9.21
CA LYS A 383 10.45 -18.05 -9.14
C LYS A 383 9.42 -19.04 -8.56
N VAL A 384 8.86 -18.67 -7.42
CA VAL A 384 7.86 -19.49 -6.73
C VAL A 384 6.50 -19.27 -7.39
N ALA A 385 5.84 -20.37 -7.77
CA ALA A 385 4.42 -20.30 -8.11
C ALA A 385 3.65 -19.95 -6.83
N GLU A 386 3.03 -18.79 -6.81
CA GLU A 386 2.23 -18.35 -5.65
C GLU A 386 1.04 -19.31 -5.49
N PRO A 387 0.87 -19.95 -4.32
CA PRO A 387 -0.38 -20.61 -4.04
C PRO A 387 -1.49 -19.60 -4.11
N ALA A 388 -2.62 -19.95 -4.66
CA ALA A 388 -3.80 -19.14 -4.66
C ALA A 388 -4.06 -18.67 -3.19
N HIS A 389 -3.90 -17.38 -2.91
CA HIS A 389 -3.88 -16.87 -1.54
C HIS A 389 -5.20 -17.14 -0.82
N SER A 390 -5.13 -17.90 0.25
CA SER A 390 -6.13 -17.87 1.30
C SER A 390 -5.87 -16.56 2.10
N GLY A 391 -6.69 -15.53 1.86
CA GLY A 391 -6.56 -14.27 2.56
C GLY A 391 -6.81 -14.43 4.05
N THR A 392 -5.77 -14.36 4.84
CA THR A 392 -5.83 -14.12 6.29
C THR A 392 -5.08 -12.81 6.60
N GLY A 393 -5.39 -11.76 5.87
CA GLY A 393 -4.98 -10.39 6.17
C GLY A 393 -6.24 -9.54 6.17
N GLY A 394 -6.68 -9.11 7.34
CA GLY A 394 -7.81 -8.21 7.51
C GLY A 394 -7.51 -6.86 6.84
N GLY A 395 -8.07 -6.68 5.68
CA GLY A 395 -8.15 -5.46 4.92
C GLY A 395 -9.05 -5.76 3.74
N GLY A 396 -10.16 -5.04 3.58
CA GLY A 396 -11.11 -5.21 2.49
C GLY A 396 -10.36 -5.24 1.16
N GLY A 397 -10.32 -6.40 0.51
CA GLY A 397 -9.47 -6.63 -0.64
C GLY A 397 -9.78 -5.65 -1.78
N TYR A 398 -8.74 -5.27 -2.54
CA TYR A 398 -8.85 -4.39 -3.72
C TYR A 398 -9.63 -5.02 -4.89
N GLY A 399 -10.77 -5.70 -4.62
CA GLY A 399 -11.59 -6.37 -5.63
C GLY A 399 -11.05 -7.76 -6.04
N PRO A 400 -11.44 -8.27 -7.22
CA PRO A 400 -11.01 -9.56 -7.73
C PRO A 400 -9.50 -9.62 -7.97
N TYR A 401 -8.98 -10.83 -8.07
CA TYR A 401 -7.56 -11.04 -8.30
C TYR A 401 -7.18 -10.75 -9.76
N PHE A 402 -6.18 -9.88 -9.94
CA PHE A 402 -5.58 -9.53 -11.24
C PHE A 402 -4.14 -10.05 -11.34
N GLY A 403 -3.32 -9.82 -10.31
CA GLY A 403 -1.99 -10.42 -10.15
C GLY A 403 -0.82 -9.59 -10.67
N SER A 404 -1.01 -8.29 -10.93
CA SER A 404 0.11 -7.36 -11.12
C SER A 404 0.69 -6.93 -9.77
N ILE A 405 1.98 -6.60 -9.78
CA ILE A 405 2.69 -5.95 -8.68
C ILE A 405 3.05 -4.55 -9.18
N PRO A 406 2.41 -3.51 -8.65
CA PRO A 406 2.69 -2.15 -9.10
C PRO A 406 4.11 -1.72 -8.73
N ASP A 407 4.73 -0.93 -9.60
CA ASP A 407 5.93 -0.15 -9.31
C ASP A 407 5.46 1.17 -8.68
N PHE A 408 5.90 1.46 -7.48
CA PHE A 408 5.54 2.69 -6.78
C PHE A 408 6.39 3.90 -7.21
N ALA A 409 7.36 3.71 -8.10
CA ALA A 409 8.09 4.82 -8.71
C ALA A 409 7.17 5.67 -9.58
N GLU A 410 7.42 6.98 -9.63
CA GLU A 410 6.63 7.90 -10.46
C GLU A 410 6.70 7.51 -11.94
N VAL A 411 5.53 7.38 -12.56
CA VAL A 411 5.33 7.34 -14.00
C VAL A 411 4.39 8.49 -14.36
N GLU A 412 4.63 9.11 -15.49
CA GLU A 412 3.88 10.30 -15.93
C GLU A 412 2.37 10.00 -16.05
N HIS A 413 2.01 8.82 -16.54
CA HIS A 413 0.63 8.32 -16.64
C HIS A 413 0.58 6.81 -16.53
N GLY A 414 -0.43 6.29 -15.85
CA GLY A 414 -0.71 4.87 -15.74
C GLY A 414 -0.13 4.22 -14.50
N VAL A 415 -0.12 2.88 -14.50
CA VAL A 415 0.46 2.05 -13.44
C VAL A 415 1.49 1.12 -14.05
N LYS A 416 2.76 1.34 -13.76
CA LYS A 416 3.83 0.45 -14.19
C LYS A 416 3.83 -0.80 -13.32
N PHE A 417 4.02 -1.97 -13.93
CA PHE A 417 4.17 -3.22 -13.22
C PHE A 417 5.65 -3.48 -12.96
N SER A 418 6.04 -3.57 -11.69
CA SER A 418 7.37 -4.07 -11.31
C SER A 418 7.48 -5.57 -11.58
N ASP A 419 6.39 -6.33 -11.40
CA ASP A 419 6.28 -7.72 -11.81
C ASP A 419 4.82 -8.11 -12.09
N VAL A 420 4.63 -9.31 -12.65
CA VAL A 420 3.34 -9.97 -12.83
C VAL A 420 3.46 -11.39 -12.30
N ARG A 421 2.61 -11.74 -11.35
CA ARG A 421 2.65 -13.06 -10.69
C ARG A 421 2.34 -14.18 -11.66
N ASP A 422 3.15 -15.21 -11.64
CA ASP A 422 2.96 -16.39 -12.50
C ASP A 422 1.60 -17.06 -12.24
N GLY A 423 0.96 -17.50 -13.32
CA GLY A 423 -0.35 -18.14 -13.25
C GLY A 423 -1.51 -17.21 -12.93
N SER A 424 -1.24 -15.92 -12.68
CA SER A 424 -2.28 -14.91 -12.46
C SER A 424 -3.08 -14.60 -13.73
N PRO A 425 -4.27 -13.98 -13.61
CA PRO A 425 -5.01 -13.46 -14.75
C PRO A 425 -4.18 -12.59 -15.68
N ALA A 426 -3.40 -11.66 -15.13
CA ALA A 426 -2.51 -10.78 -15.89
C ALA A 426 -1.42 -11.57 -16.64
N ALA A 427 -0.78 -12.56 -15.99
CA ALA A 427 0.23 -13.41 -16.63
C ALA A 427 -0.37 -14.28 -17.74
N LYS A 428 -1.55 -14.88 -17.50
CA LYS A 428 -2.28 -15.67 -18.52
C LYS A 428 -2.61 -14.86 -19.76
N ALA A 429 -2.89 -13.58 -19.59
CA ALA A 429 -3.13 -12.63 -20.68
C ALA A 429 -1.84 -12.15 -21.39
N GLY A 430 -0.66 -12.54 -20.88
CA GLY A 430 0.63 -12.19 -21.47
C GLY A 430 1.14 -10.80 -21.07
N LEU A 431 0.64 -10.23 -19.97
CA LEU A 431 1.19 -9.03 -19.35
C LEU A 431 2.49 -9.38 -18.63
N LYS A 432 3.39 -8.41 -18.51
CA LYS A 432 4.77 -8.62 -18.02
C LYS A 432 5.26 -7.49 -17.15
N ALA A 433 6.33 -7.73 -16.40
CA ALA A 433 7.11 -6.69 -15.75
C ALA A 433 7.52 -5.60 -16.75
N GLY A 434 7.45 -4.35 -16.34
CA GLY A 434 7.75 -3.18 -17.16
C GLY A 434 6.58 -2.67 -18.02
N ASP A 435 5.47 -3.40 -18.13
CA ASP A 435 4.25 -2.89 -18.78
C ASP A 435 3.67 -1.73 -17.94
N ILE A 436 3.16 -0.69 -18.63
CA ILE A 436 2.46 0.43 -17.99
C ILE A 436 0.98 0.31 -18.35
N LEU A 437 0.14 0.03 -17.36
CA LEU A 437 -1.31 -0.02 -17.53
C LEU A 437 -1.84 1.40 -17.73
N ILE A 438 -2.53 1.63 -18.85
CA ILE A 438 -3.09 2.94 -19.21
C ILE A 438 -4.61 2.92 -19.40
N GLU A 439 -5.21 1.72 -19.51
CA GLU A 439 -6.65 1.57 -19.65
C GLU A 439 -7.08 0.20 -19.11
N PHE A 440 -8.19 0.19 -18.37
CA PHE A 440 -8.78 -1.01 -17.82
C PHE A 440 -10.30 -0.93 -17.99
N ASP A 441 -10.87 -1.90 -18.71
CA ASP A 441 -12.29 -1.96 -19.07
C ASP A 441 -12.81 -0.64 -19.68
N GLU A 442 -12.12 -0.19 -20.75
CA GLU A 442 -12.43 1.04 -21.49
C GLU A 442 -12.28 2.35 -20.69
N LYS A 443 -11.89 2.27 -19.42
CA LYS A 443 -11.65 3.41 -18.55
C LYS A 443 -10.16 3.74 -18.49
N LYS A 444 -9.85 5.03 -18.60
CA LYS A 444 -8.47 5.52 -18.50
C LYS A 444 -7.92 5.30 -17.11
N VAL A 445 -6.69 4.79 -17.04
CA VAL A 445 -5.92 4.62 -15.81
C VAL A 445 -4.76 5.61 -15.84
N ASP A 446 -4.80 6.62 -14.99
CA ASP A 446 -3.70 7.59 -14.86
C ASP A 446 -2.80 7.27 -13.66
N ASN A 447 -3.30 6.53 -12.66
CA ASN A 447 -2.58 6.20 -11.43
C ASN A 447 -3.16 4.94 -10.77
N LEU A 448 -2.56 4.52 -9.65
CA LEU A 448 -2.98 3.34 -8.89
C LEU A 448 -4.39 3.48 -8.29
N TYR A 449 -4.82 4.69 -7.95
CA TYR A 449 -6.18 4.92 -7.43
C TYR A 449 -7.24 4.59 -8.49
N ASP A 450 -7.03 5.05 -9.73
CA ASP A 450 -7.91 4.72 -10.85
C ASP A 450 -7.98 3.20 -11.06
N PHE A 451 -6.82 2.53 -11.10
CA PHE A 451 -6.77 1.08 -11.30
C PHE A 451 -7.49 0.32 -10.20
N THR A 452 -7.21 0.63 -8.93
CA THR A 452 -7.83 -0.08 -7.81
C THR A 452 -9.34 0.18 -7.73
N TYR A 453 -9.77 1.40 -8.02
CA TYR A 453 -11.18 1.75 -8.07
C TYR A 453 -11.92 0.96 -9.16
N ILE A 454 -11.38 0.94 -10.38
CA ILE A 454 -12.01 0.22 -11.49
C ILE A 454 -12.02 -1.29 -11.21
N LEU A 455 -10.92 -1.84 -10.70
CA LEU A 455 -10.81 -3.26 -10.38
C LEU A 455 -11.84 -3.70 -9.32
N ARG A 456 -12.09 -2.86 -8.29
CA ARG A 456 -13.10 -3.13 -7.25
C ARG A 456 -14.55 -3.22 -7.78
N ALA A 457 -14.85 -2.53 -8.89
CA ALA A 457 -16.16 -2.56 -9.52
C ALA A 457 -16.48 -3.89 -10.24
N HIS A 458 -15.49 -4.77 -10.38
CA HIS A 458 -15.62 -6.06 -11.05
C HIS A 458 -15.71 -7.22 -10.08
N LYS A 459 -16.16 -8.38 -10.60
CA LYS A 459 -16.29 -9.63 -9.85
C LYS A 459 -15.36 -10.71 -10.44
N PRO A 460 -14.98 -11.72 -9.63
CA PRO A 460 -14.32 -12.89 -10.16
C PRO A 460 -15.14 -13.54 -11.27
N GLY A 461 -14.48 -13.86 -12.40
CA GLY A 461 -15.09 -14.38 -13.60
C GLY A 461 -15.36 -13.34 -14.68
N ASP A 462 -15.33 -12.05 -14.35
CA ASP A 462 -15.49 -10.99 -15.35
C ASP A 462 -14.34 -10.98 -16.34
N LYS A 463 -14.67 -10.72 -17.60
CA LYS A 463 -13.72 -10.51 -18.68
C LYS A 463 -13.59 -9.02 -18.92
N VAL A 464 -12.38 -8.51 -18.76
CA VAL A 464 -12.06 -7.10 -18.90
C VAL A 464 -11.02 -6.90 -19.99
N THR A 465 -11.14 -5.80 -20.72
CA THR A 465 -10.12 -5.39 -21.69
C THR A 465 -9.08 -4.53 -21.00
N VAL A 466 -7.82 -4.90 -21.14
CA VAL A 466 -6.69 -4.20 -20.51
C VAL A 466 -5.74 -3.71 -21.58
N THR A 467 -5.39 -2.42 -21.56
CA THR A 467 -4.41 -1.83 -22.46
C THR A 467 -3.19 -1.36 -21.68
N VAL A 468 -2.02 -1.82 -22.12
CA VAL A 468 -0.72 -1.45 -21.53
C VAL A 468 0.20 -0.85 -22.59
N LEU A 469 1.16 -0.04 -22.14
CA LEU A 469 2.32 0.34 -22.93
C LEU A 469 3.50 -0.58 -22.56
N ARG A 470 4.08 -1.23 -23.58
CA ARG A 470 5.33 -2.01 -23.47
C ARG A 470 6.42 -1.31 -24.26
N GLY A 471 7.23 -0.54 -23.58
CA GLY A 471 8.08 0.47 -24.24
C GLY A 471 7.18 1.53 -24.90
N THR A 472 7.24 1.62 -26.23
CA THR A 472 6.38 2.55 -27.03
C THR A 472 5.17 1.86 -27.67
N GLU A 473 5.05 0.54 -27.55
CA GLU A 473 3.98 -0.24 -28.18
C GLU A 473 2.74 -0.31 -27.27
N LYS A 474 1.58 0.02 -27.85
CA LYS A 474 0.27 -0.15 -27.17
C LYS A 474 -0.24 -1.57 -27.38
N ILE A 475 -0.42 -2.32 -26.31
CA ILE A 475 -0.84 -3.72 -26.31
C ILE A 475 -2.16 -3.84 -25.58
N THR A 476 -3.18 -4.37 -26.26
CA THR A 476 -4.49 -4.64 -25.65
C THR A 476 -4.68 -6.15 -25.46
N ARG A 477 -5.22 -6.56 -24.31
CA ARG A 477 -5.47 -7.97 -23.94
C ARG A 477 -6.81 -8.11 -23.24
N GLU A 478 -7.47 -9.25 -23.45
CA GLU A 478 -8.60 -9.68 -22.63
C GLU A 478 -8.07 -10.44 -21.41
N VAL A 479 -8.53 -10.08 -20.22
CA VAL A 479 -8.16 -10.70 -18.94
C VAL A 479 -9.42 -11.22 -18.26
N THR A 480 -9.42 -12.48 -17.84
CA THR A 480 -10.49 -13.02 -16.99
C THR A 480 -10.07 -12.93 -15.55
N LEU A 481 -10.78 -12.12 -14.77
CA LEU A 481 -10.50 -11.89 -13.36
C LEU A 481 -10.82 -13.15 -12.54
N GLU A 482 -10.05 -13.40 -11.48
CA GLU A 482 -10.22 -14.59 -10.66
C GLU A 482 -10.58 -14.23 -9.21
N VAL A 483 -11.01 -15.24 -8.44
CA VAL A 483 -11.17 -15.08 -7.00
C VAL A 483 -9.81 -14.79 -6.38
N ARG A 484 -9.73 -13.80 -5.53
CA ARG A 484 -8.57 -13.60 -4.66
C ARG A 484 -8.63 -14.69 -3.58
N LYS A 485 -7.83 -15.73 -3.76
CA LYS A 485 -7.80 -16.90 -2.87
C LYS A 485 -6.83 -16.70 -1.75
#